data_cd9a2e88b3fb9c35417c4bdddaec3d15
#
_entry.id   cd9a2e88b3fb9c35417c4bdddaec3d15
#
_cell.length_a   1.000
_cell.length_b   1.000
_cell.length_c   1.000
_cell.angle_alpha   90.00
_cell.angle_beta   90.00
_cell.angle_gamma   90.00
#
_symmetry.space_group_name_H-M   'P 1'
#
loop_
_entity.id
_entity.type
_entity.pdbx_description
1 polymer ?
#
loop_
_entity_poly.entity_id
_entity_poly.type
_entity_poly.pdbx_seq_one_letter_code
_entity_poly.pdbx_strand_id
1 'polypeptide(L)'
;MSDVVVILEKLKEEGFSLWLDGEKLRYKAPKESITKANLLTLKRNKEEIIQVLQNYSKRIVVEVDSDNRYEPFPLTDVQTAYLMGRNNLFDYGGVACHVYLELKYKNLDVSRVRLVWNKLIQTHDMLRTVVFEEGYQQVLKEVPELEIPYWDVSKGENICEYNDFRQQMGNHVYDTGKWPMFGIAIAKKAEESILHFSMDF
;
A
#
# COMPACT_ATOMS: atom_id res chain seq x y z
N MET A 1 -28.93 10.28 8.88
CA MET A 1 -27.61 10.73 9.41
C MET A 1 -27.91 11.52 10.66
N SER A 2 -27.16 11.33 11.73
CA SER A 2 -27.40 12.08 12.98
C SER A 2 -27.05 13.55 12.71
N ASP A 3 -27.83 14.50 13.23
CA ASP A 3 -27.64 15.95 13.04
C ASP A 3 -26.21 16.40 13.40
N VAL A 4 -25.54 15.68 14.31
CA VAL A 4 -24.18 15.96 14.74
C VAL A 4 -23.12 15.67 13.65
N VAL A 5 -23.32 14.65 12.80
CA VAL A 5 -22.38 14.36 11.69
C VAL A 5 -22.38 15.51 10.70
N VAL A 6 -23.55 16.05 10.36
CA VAL A 6 -23.69 17.21 9.48
C VAL A 6 -23.02 18.46 10.08
N ILE A 7 -23.15 18.66 11.40
CA ILE A 7 -22.49 19.74 12.13
C ILE A 7 -20.96 19.58 12.06
N LEU A 8 -20.45 18.36 12.24
CA LEU A 8 -19.01 18.08 12.18
C LEU A 8 -18.44 18.31 10.76
N GLU A 9 -19.17 17.91 9.72
CA GLU A 9 -18.77 18.15 8.33
C GLU A 9 -18.71 19.65 8.03
N LYS A 10 -19.74 20.41 8.42
CA LYS A 10 -19.77 21.87 8.25
C LYS A 10 -18.62 22.57 8.98
N LEU A 11 -18.36 22.19 10.23
CA LEU A 11 -17.24 22.76 10.99
C LEU A 11 -15.89 22.41 10.35
N LYS A 12 -15.75 21.19 9.79
CA LYS A 12 -14.56 20.77 9.05
C LYS A 12 -14.35 21.60 7.78
N GLU A 13 -15.40 21.88 7.02
CA GLU A 13 -15.34 22.76 5.84
C GLU A 13 -14.91 24.19 6.21
N GLU A 14 -15.30 24.67 7.39
CA GLU A 14 -14.87 25.95 7.94
C GLU A 14 -13.45 25.91 8.57
N GLY A 15 -12.75 24.78 8.45
CA GLY A 15 -11.37 24.62 8.89
C GLY A 15 -11.20 24.23 10.37
N PHE A 16 -12.26 23.81 11.06
CA PHE A 16 -12.15 23.29 12.41
C PHE A 16 -11.57 21.87 12.40
N SER A 17 -10.57 21.66 13.23
CA SER A 17 -10.08 20.34 13.63
C SER A 17 -10.50 20.08 15.07
N LEU A 18 -11.22 18.99 15.31
CA LEU A 18 -11.75 18.63 16.62
C LEU A 18 -11.12 17.33 17.10
N TRP A 19 -10.70 17.26 18.35
CA TRP A 19 -10.16 16.04 18.96
C TRP A 19 -10.46 15.97 20.46
N LEU A 20 -10.29 14.79 21.05
CA LEU A 20 -10.38 14.59 22.49
C LEU A 20 -9.00 14.62 23.13
N ASP A 21 -8.87 15.36 24.22
CA ASP A 21 -7.74 15.39 25.14
C ASP A 21 -8.24 14.84 26.48
N GLY A 22 -8.12 13.53 26.66
CA GLY A 22 -8.86 12.79 27.68
C GLY A 22 -10.37 12.89 27.44
N GLU A 23 -11.10 13.41 28.44
CA GLU A 23 -12.56 13.64 28.33
C GLU A 23 -12.93 15.04 27.80
N LYS A 24 -11.92 15.87 27.49
CA LYS A 24 -12.13 17.26 27.08
C LYS A 24 -12.11 17.38 25.57
N LEU A 25 -13.17 17.97 25.01
CA LEU A 25 -13.22 18.38 23.62
C LEU A 25 -12.26 19.56 23.39
N ARG A 26 -11.33 19.39 22.44
CA ARG A 26 -10.40 20.43 21.98
C ARG A 26 -10.67 20.75 20.52
N TYR A 27 -10.34 21.96 20.12
CA TYR A 27 -10.44 22.36 18.73
C TYR A 27 -9.27 23.27 18.33
N LYS A 28 -8.98 23.28 17.03
CA LYS A 28 -8.11 24.22 16.34
C LYS A 28 -8.84 24.73 15.11
N ALA A 29 -8.85 26.03 14.88
CA ALA A 29 -9.50 26.63 13.72
C ALA A 29 -8.76 27.93 13.32
N PRO A 30 -8.89 28.38 12.04
CA PRO A 30 -8.49 29.70 11.61
C PRO A 30 -9.20 30.79 12.43
N LYS A 31 -8.53 31.92 12.68
CA LYS A 31 -9.12 33.02 13.48
C LYS A 31 -10.45 33.54 12.93
N GLU A 32 -10.60 33.53 11.61
CA GLU A 32 -11.79 34.01 10.90
C GLU A 32 -12.99 33.07 11.09
N SER A 33 -12.74 31.78 11.28
CA SER A 33 -13.78 30.75 11.50
C SER A 33 -14.26 30.70 12.95
N ILE A 34 -13.55 31.32 13.91
CA ILE A 34 -13.91 31.34 15.33
C ILE A 34 -14.99 32.40 15.56
N THR A 35 -16.20 32.11 15.11
CA THR A 35 -17.38 32.98 15.29
C THR A 35 -18.16 32.63 16.56
N LYS A 36 -18.95 33.60 17.08
CA LYS A 36 -19.85 33.33 18.20
C LYS A 36 -20.84 32.18 17.87
N ALA A 37 -21.28 32.10 16.62
CA ALA A 37 -22.20 31.06 16.14
C ALA A 37 -21.56 29.65 16.22
N ASN A 38 -20.32 29.50 15.71
CA ASN A 38 -19.62 28.22 15.72
C ASN A 38 -19.28 27.74 17.13
N LEU A 39 -18.87 28.69 18.00
CA LEU A 39 -18.60 28.37 19.40
C LEU A 39 -19.89 27.94 20.15
N LEU A 40 -21.01 28.56 19.82
CA LEU A 40 -22.31 28.22 20.40
C LEU A 40 -22.79 26.84 19.93
N THR A 41 -22.58 26.53 18.65
CA THR A 41 -22.85 25.21 18.06
C THR A 41 -22.01 24.13 18.72
N LEU A 42 -20.71 24.34 18.88
CA LEU A 42 -19.82 23.43 19.60
C LEU A 42 -20.25 23.22 21.07
N LYS A 43 -20.67 24.31 21.73
CA LYS A 43 -21.09 24.23 23.14
C LYS A 43 -22.40 23.48 23.30
N ARG A 44 -23.37 23.70 22.41
CA ARG A 44 -24.68 23.04 22.45
C ARG A 44 -24.60 21.54 22.18
N ASN A 45 -23.75 21.14 21.22
CA ASN A 45 -23.63 19.76 20.79
C ASN A 45 -22.41 19.03 21.39
N LYS A 46 -21.81 19.60 22.44
CA LYS A 46 -20.55 19.14 23.01
C LYS A 46 -20.57 17.65 23.40
N GLU A 47 -21.61 17.22 24.10
CA GLU A 47 -21.72 15.84 24.60
C GLU A 47 -21.87 14.85 23.44
N GLU A 48 -22.70 15.17 22.47
CA GLU A 48 -22.91 14.34 21.28
C GLU A 48 -21.64 14.28 20.41
N ILE A 49 -20.94 15.40 20.25
CA ILE A 49 -19.64 15.46 19.55
C ILE A 49 -18.61 14.57 20.28
N ILE A 50 -18.55 14.64 21.59
CA ILE A 50 -17.67 13.78 22.40
C ILE A 50 -18.01 12.30 22.17
N GLN A 51 -19.27 11.90 22.20
CA GLN A 51 -19.71 10.53 21.96
C GLN A 51 -19.31 10.05 20.55
N VAL A 52 -19.52 10.90 19.53
CA VAL A 52 -19.12 10.58 18.16
C VAL A 52 -17.62 10.40 18.07
N LEU A 53 -16.83 11.33 18.61
CA LEU A 53 -15.37 11.25 18.60
C LEU A 53 -14.84 10.05 19.42
N GLN A 54 -15.48 9.71 20.53
CA GLN A 54 -15.14 8.50 21.31
C GLN A 54 -15.42 7.22 20.54
N ASN A 55 -16.51 7.17 19.80
CA ASN A 55 -16.83 6.02 18.95
C ASN A 55 -15.85 5.90 17.76
N TYR A 56 -15.40 7.02 17.16
CA TYR A 56 -14.34 7.03 16.16
C TYR A 56 -12.96 6.70 16.75
N SER A 57 -12.71 7.06 18.01
CA SER A 57 -11.44 6.77 18.69
C SER A 57 -11.45 5.43 19.44
N LYS A 58 -12.52 4.64 19.38
CA LYS A 58 -12.43 3.21 19.73
C LYS A 58 -11.39 2.60 18.79
N ARG A 59 -10.15 2.58 19.25
CA ARG A 59 -9.06 1.88 18.57
C ARG A 59 -9.57 0.48 18.30
N ILE A 60 -9.62 0.14 17.03
CA ILE A 60 -9.74 -1.26 16.63
C ILE A 60 -8.54 -1.93 17.31
N VAL A 61 -8.80 -2.70 18.34
CA VAL A 61 -7.76 -3.53 18.96
C VAL A 61 -7.52 -4.63 17.93
N VAL A 62 -6.42 -4.53 17.21
CA VAL A 62 -6.00 -5.59 16.31
C VAL A 62 -5.37 -6.66 17.20
N GLU A 63 -6.08 -7.75 17.39
CA GLU A 63 -5.52 -8.93 18.01
C GLU A 63 -4.73 -9.71 16.98
N VAL A 64 -3.49 -10.07 17.33
CA VAL A 64 -2.63 -10.84 16.43
C VAL A 64 -3.04 -12.32 16.57
N ASP A 65 -3.60 -12.86 15.49
CA ASP A 65 -3.92 -14.28 15.37
C ASP A 65 -2.71 -15.03 14.80
N SER A 66 -1.80 -15.43 15.69
CA SER A 66 -0.58 -16.13 15.31
C SER A 66 -0.82 -17.56 14.83
N ASP A 67 -1.88 -18.20 15.30
CA ASP A 67 -2.18 -19.60 15.05
C ASP A 67 -2.70 -19.81 13.62
N ASN A 68 -3.48 -18.84 13.11
CA ASN A 68 -4.04 -18.85 11.77
C ASN A 68 -3.25 -18.02 10.74
N ARG A 69 -2.02 -17.64 11.07
CA ARG A 69 -1.16 -16.76 10.24
C ARG A 69 -1.02 -17.21 8.79
N TYR A 70 -1.03 -18.50 8.53
CA TYR A 70 -0.82 -19.09 7.21
C TYR A 70 -2.09 -19.70 6.60
N GLU A 71 -3.21 -19.57 7.30
CA GLU A 71 -4.50 -20.00 6.77
C GLU A 71 -5.01 -19.02 5.70
N PRO A 72 -5.82 -19.48 4.73
CA PRO A 72 -6.46 -18.61 3.77
C PRO A 72 -7.34 -17.56 4.44
N PHE A 73 -7.30 -16.33 3.95
CA PHE A 73 -8.12 -15.23 4.46
C PHE A 73 -8.71 -14.40 3.31
N PRO A 74 -9.81 -13.67 3.53
CA PRO A 74 -10.50 -12.95 2.46
C PRO A 74 -9.66 -11.81 1.89
N LEU A 75 -9.92 -11.47 0.63
CA LEU A 75 -9.43 -10.27 0.00
C LEU A 75 -10.11 -9.03 0.58
N THR A 76 -9.43 -7.90 0.55
CA THR A 76 -10.06 -6.59 0.74
C THR A 76 -10.92 -6.24 -0.48
N ASP A 77 -11.86 -5.31 -0.34
CA ASP A 77 -12.71 -4.85 -1.46
C ASP A 77 -11.88 -4.34 -2.64
N VAL A 78 -10.75 -3.65 -2.36
CA VAL A 78 -9.83 -3.13 -3.38
C VAL A 78 -9.11 -4.26 -4.10
N GLN A 79 -8.60 -5.25 -3.37
CA GLN A 79 -7.95 -6.43 -3.97
C GLN A 79 -8.93 -7.23 -4.82
N THR A 80 -10.18 -7.38 -4.34
CA THR A 80 -11.25 -8.04 -5.12
C THR A 80 -11.51 -7.29 -6.42
N ALA A 81 -11.59 -5.96 -6.39
CA ALA A 81 -11.79 -5.15 -7.60
C ALA A 81 -10.63 -5.32 -8.60
N TYR A 82 -9.38 -5.35 -8.13
CA TYR A 82 -8.22 -5.59 -9.00
C TYR A 82 -8.20 -7.01 -9.57
N LEU A 83 -8.55 -8.01 -8.77
CA LEU A 83 -8.67 -9.39 -9.26
C LEU A 83 -9.74 -9.51 -10.36
N MET A 84 -10.90 -8.89 -10.16
CA MET A 84 -11.96 -8.84 -11.18
C MET A 84 -11.51 -8.10 -12.44
N GLY A 85 -10.76 -7.01 -12.33
CA GLY A 85 -10.21 -6.25 -13.47
C GLY A 85 -9.24 -7.06 -14.34
N ARG A 86 -8.64 -8.13 -13.82
CA ARG A 86 -7.76 -9.06 -14.57
C ARG A 86 -8.54 -10.06 -15.42
N ASN A 87 -9.83 -10.23 -15.15
CA ASN A 87 -10.66 -11.23 -15.85
C ASN A 87 -11.05 -10.72 -17.23
N ASN A 88 -10.64 -11.45 -18.27
CA ASN A 88 -10.96 -11.16 -19.68
C ASN A 88 -12.45 -11.30 -20.04
N LEU A 89 -13.31 -11.75 -19.13
CA LEU A 89 -14.75 -11.87 -19.36
C LEU A 89 -15.48 -10.52 -19.29
N PHE A 90 -14.83 -9.47 -18.81
CA PHE A 90 -15.40 -8.11 -18.77
C PHE A 90 -14.90 -7.28 -19.96
N ASP A 91 -15.73 -6.41 -20.50
CA ASP A 91 -15.44 -5.57 -21.69
C ASP A 91 -14.17 -4.73 -21.58
N TYR A 92 -13.74 -4.39 -20.40
CA TYR A 92 -12.48 -3.66 -20.09
C TYR A 92 -11.57 -4.46 -19.16
N GLY A 93 -11.74 -5.79 -19.13
CA GLY A 93 -10.93 -6.70 -18.34
C GLY A 93 -9.57 -7.02 -18.97
N GLY A 94 -8.80 -7.87 -18.30
CA GLY A 94 -7.47 -8.29 -18.77
C GLY A 94 -6.36 -7.30 -18.44
N VAL A 95 -6.62 -6.30 -17.57
CA VAL A 95 -5.64 -5.32 -17.14
C VAL A 95 -5.24 -5.58 -15.69
N ALA A 96 -3.95 -5.86 -15.46
CA ALA A 96 -3.39 -5.90 -14.13
C ALA A 96 -3.12 -4.47 -13.63
N CYS A 97 -3.31 -4.24 -12.33
CA CYS A 97 -2.84 -3.02 -11.69
C CYS A 97 -1.34 -3.16 -11.44
N HIS A 98 -0.54 -2.86 -12.46
CA HIS A 98 0.90 -3.04 -12.50
C HIS A 98 1.63 -1.75 -12.19
N VAL A 99 2.69 -1.83 -11.39
CA VAL A 99 3.63 -0.73 -11.13
C VAL A 99 5.02 -1.17 -11.56
N TYR A 100 5.70 -0.32 -12.31
CA TYR A 100 7.11 -0.46 -12.65
C TYR A 100 7.87 0.80 -12.30
N LEU A 101 8.97 0.67 -11.56
CA LEU A 101 9.81 1.76 -11.07
C LEU A 101 11.28 1.52 -11.43
N GLU A 102 11.98 2.59 -11.80
CA GLU A 102 13.42 2.63 -11.94
C GLU A 102 14.01 3.62 -10.92
N LEU A 103 14.73 3.10 -9.94
CA LEU A 103 15.35 3.88 -8.89
C LEU A 103 16.86 3.99 -9.13
N LYS A 104 17.38 5.21 -9.20
CA LYS A 104 18.79 5.49 -9.49
C LYS A 104 19.62 5.67 -8.24
N TYR A 105 20.76 5.02 -8.20
CA TYR A 105 21.73 5.09 -7.11
C TYR A 105 23.14 5.29 -7.63
N LYS A 106 23.95 6.09 -6.93
CA LYS A 106 25.36 6.29 -7.31
C LYS A 106 26.23 5.06 -7.03
N ASN A 107 26.04 4.45 -5.87
CA ASN A 107 26.83 3.29 -5.45
C ASN A 107 25.87 2.25 -4.83
N LEU A 108 25.45 1.28 -5.63
CA LEU A 108 24.58 0.21 -5.18
C LEU A 108 25.40 -1.07 -4.97
N ASP A 109 25.40 -1.57 -3.74
CA ASP A 109 25.98 -2.87 -3.42
C ASP A 109 24.95 -3.96 -3.73
N VAL A 110 25.18 -4.69 -4.81
CA VAL A 110 24.29 -5.75 -5.31
C VAL A 110 24.10 -6.85 -4.27
N SER A 111 25.17 -7.26 -3.60
CA SER A 111 25.13 -8.33 -2.59
C SER A 111 24.28 -7.93 -1.40
N ARG A 112 24.42 -6.67 -0.98
CA ARG A 112 23.62 -6.10 0.11
C ARG A 112 22.15 -5.99 -0.28
N VAL A 113 21.84 -5.59 -1.53
CA VAL A 113 20.45 -5.53 -2.01
C VAL A 113 19.81 -6.92 -1.97
N ARG A 114 20.50 -7.95 -2.46
CA ARG A 114 20.01 -9.33 -2.42
C ARG A 114 19.71 -9.78 -0.99
N LEU A 115 20.65 -9.56 -0.07
CA LEU A 115 20.49 -9.91 1.33
C LEU A 115 19.30 -9.18 1.98
N VAL A 116 19.20 -7.87 1.75
CA VAL A 116 18.13 -7.04 2.34
C VAL A 116 16.77 -7.45 1.83
N TRP A 117 16.61 -7.66 0.50
CA TRP A 117 15.33 -8.06 -0.07
C TRP A 117 14.88 -9.44 0.42
N ASN A 118 15.78 -10.41 0.46
CA ASN A 118 15.44 -11.73 0.99
C ASN A 118 15.06 -11.67 2.48
N LYS A 119 15.72 -10.80 3.26
CA LYS A 119 15.31 -10.54 4.65
C LYS A 119 13.94 -9.85 4.77
N LEU A 120 13.64 -8.88 3.90
CA LEU A 120 12.32 -8.24 3.86
C LEU A 120 11.22 -9.25 3.55
N ILE A 121 11.43 -10.12 2.55
CA ILE A 121 10.50 -11.20 2.17
C ILE A 121 10.23 -12.13 3.37
N GLN A 122 11.24 -12.51 4.11
CA GLN A 122 11.08 -13.34 5.31
C GLN A 122 10.33 -12.63 6.44
N THR A 123 10.53 -11.30 6.57
CA THR A 123 9.97 -10.52 7.68
C THR A 123 8.53 -10.09 7.43
N HIS A 124 8.19 -9.79 6.17
CA HIS A 124 6.89 -9.22 5.78
C HIS A 124 6.02 -10.25 5.07
N ASP A 125 4.96 -10.68 5.72
CA ASP A 125 4.05 -11.71 5.22
C ASP A 125 3.45 -11.36 3.86
N MET A 126 3.08 -10.11 3.63
CA MET A 126 2.48 -9.68 2.36
C MET A 126 3.43 -9.83 1.16
N LEU A 127 4.76 -9.87 1.38
CA LEU A 127 5.72 -10.19 0.33
C LEU A 127 5.79 -11.71 0.01
N ARG A 128 5.10 -12.53 0.79
CA ARG A 128 4.95 -13.98 0.56
C ARG A 128 3.50 -14.39 0.31
N THR A 129 2.62 -13.41 0.11
CA THR A 129 1.21 -13.67 -0.13
C THR A 129 0.96 -13.96 -1.60
N VAL A 130 0.09 -14.94 -1.85
CA VAL A 130 -0.47 -15.25 -3.16
C VAL A 130 -1.98 -15.06 -3.13
N VAL A 131 -2.57 -14.74 -4.27
CA VAL A 131 -3.99 -14.45 -4.41
C VAL A 131 -4.61 -15.47 -5.35
N PHE A 132 -5.69 -16.09 -4.91
CA PHE A 132 -6.39 -17.11 -5.66
C PHE A 132 -7.63 -16.53 -6.37
N GLU A 133 -7.94 -17.06 -7.55
CA GLU A 133 -9.07 -16.60 -8.37
C GLU A 133 -10.42 -16.77 -7.67
N GLU A 134 -10.50 -17.68 -6.70
CA GLU A 134 -11.68 -17.95 -5.87
C GLU A 134 -11.97 -16.83 -4.85
N GLY A 135 -11.14 -15.78 -4.78
CA GLY A 135 -11.37 -14.59 -3.98
C GLY A 135 -10.80 -14.65 -2.57
N TYR A 136 -9.77 -15.41 -2.35
CA TYR A 136 -9.02 -15.43 -1.09
C TYR A 136 -7.51 -15.26 -1.34
N GLN A 137 -6.77 -14.98 -0.29
CA GLN A 137 -5.32 -14.87 -0.30
C GLN A 137 -4.71 -15.70 0.83
N GLN A 138 -3.43 -16.05 0.67
CA GLN A 138 -2.74 -16.87 1.65
C GLN A 138 -1.26 -16.48 1.74
N VAL A 139 -0.75 -16.40 2.96
CA VAL A 139 0.68 -16.21 3.23
C VAL A 139 1.39 -17.55 3.09
N LEU A 140 2.37 -17.63 2.22
CA LEU A 140 3.22 -18.82 2.13
C LEU A 140 4.18 -18.85 3.31
N LYS A 141 4.24 -20.01 3.99
CA LYS A 141 5.12 -20.21 5.15
C LYS A 141 6.60 -20.08 4.78
N GLU A 142 6.95 -20.65 3.64
CA GLU A 142 8.31 -20.64 3.10
C GLU A 142 8.26 -20.32 1.60
N VAL A 143 9.24 -19.58 1.14
CA VAL A 143 9.45 -19.26 -0.28
C VAL A 143 10.94 -19.42 -0.59
N PRO A 144 11.30 -19.73 -1.84
CA PRO A 144 12.70 -19.78 -2.24
C PRO A 144 13.37 -18.41 -2.12
N GLU A 145 14.68 -18.38 -2.16
CA GLU A 145 15.43 -17.13 -2.27
C GLU A 145 15.06 -16.41 -3.56
N LEU A 146 14.77 -15.10 -3.46
CA LEU A 146 14.47 -14.27 -4.63
C LEU A 146 15.75 -14.07 -5.45
N GLU A 147 15.72 -14.54 -6.69
CA GLU A 147 16.79 -14.24 -7.64
C GLU A 147 16.64 -12.81 -8.13
N ILE A 148 17.73 -12.02 -8.04
CA ILE A 148 17.78 -10.64 -8.53
C ILE A 148 18.75 -10.62 -9.71
N PRO A 149 18.24 -10.56 -10.95
CA PRO A 149 19.06 -10.42 -12.15
C PRO A 149 19.94 -9.17 -12.10
N TYR A 150 21.13 -9.28 -12.67
CA TYR A 150 22.11 -8.19 -12.70
C TYR A 150 22.74 -8.07 -14.09
N TRP A 151 22.76 -6.85 -14.63
CA TRP A 151 23.45 -6.51 -15.86
C TRP A 151 24.49 -5.42 -15.63
N ASP A 152 25.71 -5.64 -16.12
CA ASP A 152 26.69 -4.56 -16.26
C ASP A 152 26.64 -4.06 -17.72
N VAL A 153 26.02 -2.91 -17.92
CA VAL A 153 25.88 -2.24 -19.23
C VAL A 153 26.79 -1.02 -19.34
N SER A 154 27.74 -0.87 -18.41
CA SER A 154 28.65 0.29 -18.35
C SER A 154 29.55 0.43 -19.60
N LYS A 155 29.87 -0.69 -20.24
CA LYS A 155 30.72 -0.75 -21.44
C LYS A 155 29.93 -0.94 -22.73
N GLY A 156 28.60 -0.88 -22.69
CA GLY A 156 27.73 -1.11 -23.86
C GLY A 156 27.48 -2.60 -24.17
N GLU A 157 28.07 -3.50 -23.42
CA GLU A 157 27.78 -4.93 -23.50
C GLU A 157 26.40 -5.23 -22.89
N ASN A 158 25.71 -6.27 -23.36
CA ASN A 158 24.40 -6.73 -22.88
C ASN A 158 23.28 -5.68 -22.94
N ILE A 159 23.45 -4.59 -23.66
CA ILE A 159 22.49 -3.48 -23.69
C ILE A 159 21.17 -3.88 -24.36
N CYS A 160 21.21 -4.74 -25.38
CA CYS A 160 20.02 -5.25 -26.07
C CYS A 160 19.21 -6.13 -25.12
N GLU A 161 19.85 -7.13 -24.50
CA GLU A 161 19.22 -8.02 -23.53
C GLU A 161 18.62 -7.25 -22.34
N TYR A 162 19.34 -6.26 -21.82
CA TYR A 162 18.85 -5.39 -20.77
C TYR A 162 17.63 -4.56 -21.19
N ASN A 163 17.61 -4.03 -22.41
CA ASN A 163 16.47 -3.26 -22.90
C ASN A 163 15.23 -4.14 -23.11
N ASP A 164 15.40 -5.36 -23.64
CA ASP A 164 14.33 -6.33 -23.80
C ASP A 164 13.77 -6.72 -22.42
N PHE A 165 14.63 -6.95 -21.44
CA PHE A 165 14.23 -7.21 -20.08
C PHE A 165 13.43 -6.03 -19.47
N ARG A 166 13.88 -4.78 -19.65
CA ARG A 166 13.16 -3.59 -19.17
C ARG A 166 11.74 -3.52 -19.73
N GLN A 167 11.63 -3.76 -21.05
CA GLN A 167 10.34 -3.75 -21.71
C GLN A 167 9.44 -4.88 -21.19
N GLN A 168 9.97 -6.07 -21.00
CA GLN A 168 9.24 -7.20 -20.45
C GLN A 168 8.78 -6.90 -19.01
N MET A 169 9.66 -6.39 -18.15
CA MET A 169 9.35 -6.08 -16.77
C MET A 169 8.30 -4.98 -16.62
N GLY A 170 8.33 -3.97 -17.51
CA GLY A 170 7.36 -2.88 -17.53
C GLY A 170 5.96 -3.29 -17.98
N ASN A 171 5.82 -4.43 -18.68
CA ASN A 171 4.56 -4.95 -19.20
C ASN A 171 4.21 -6.32 -18.62
N HIS A 172 4.92 -6.75 -17.58
CA HIS A 172 4.71 -8.06 -16.98
C HIS A 172 3.36 -8.13 -16.25
N VAL A 173 2.67 -9.24 -16.41
CA VAL A 173 1.47 -9.56 -15.64
C VAL A 173 1.81 -10.78 -14.80
N TYR A 174 1.88 -10.58 -13.49
CA TYR A 174 2.21 -11.67 -12.56
C TYR A 174 1.03 -12.64 -12.42
N ASP A 175 1.34 -13.93 -12.33
CA ASP A 175 0.37 -14.95 -11.97
C ASP A 175 0.05 -14.82 -10.47
N THR A 176 -1.19 -14.46 -10.15
CA THR A 176 -1.61 -14.17 -8.76
C THR A 176 -1.52 -15.37 -7.84
N GLY A 177 -1.74 -16.58 -8.38
CA GLY A 177 -1.64 -17.85 -7.64
C GLY A 177 -0.20 -18.32 -7.42
N LYS A 178 0.81 -17.59 -7.93
CA LYS A 178 2.22 -17.98 -7.83
C LYS A 178 3.07 -16.87 -7.23
N TRP A 179 4.00 -17.28 -6.40
CA TRP A 179 5.01 -16.39 -5.85
C TRP A 179 6.24 -16.33 -6.78
N PRO A 180 6.88 -15.16 -6.95
CA PRO A 180 6.53 -13.85 -6.41
C PRO A 180 5.56 -13.08 -7.33
N MET A 181 4.73 -12.20 -6.73
CA MET A 181 3.91 -11.23 -7.47
C MET A 181 4.64 -9.90 -7.70
N PHE A 182 5.94 -9.89 -7.61
CA PHE A 182 6.81 -8.75 -7.83
C PHE A 182 8.15 -9.21 -8.40
N GLY A 183 8.89 -8.28 -9.00
CA GLY A 183 10.22 -8.52 -9.54
C GLY A 183 11.19 -7.43 -9.15
N ILE A 184 12.45 -7.81 -9.00
CA ILE A 184 13.56 -6.90 -8.71
C ILE A 184 14.71 -7.25 -9.61
N ALA A 185 15.37 -6.24 -10.16
CA ALA A 185 16.57 -6.41 -10.96
C ALA A 185 17.50 -5.22 -10.79
N ILE A 186 18.76 -5.38 -11.15
CA ILE A 186 19.77 -4.32 -11.04
C ILE A 186 20.52 -4.21 -12.36
N ALA A 187 20.70 -2.98 -12.83
CA ALA A 187 21.59 -2.66 -13.93
C ALA A 187 22.63 -1.66 -13.48
N LYS A 188 23.90 -1.94 -13.78
CA LYS A 188 25.01 -1.02 -13.57
C LYS A 188 25.31 -0.26 -14.86
N LYS A 189 25.28 1.07 -14.81
CA LYS A 189 25.77 1.99 -15.82
C LYS A 189 27.11 2.59 -15.37
N ALA A 190 27.74 3.43 -16.23
CA ALA A 190 29.06 3.99 -15.94
C ALA A 190 29.13 4.72 -14.59
N GLU A 191 28.19 5.62 -14.32
CA GLU A 191 28.20 6.52 -13.16
C GLU A 191 27.10 6.17 -12.11
N GLU A 192 26.16 5.30 -12.45
CA GLU A 192 25.00 5.00 -11.63
C GLU A 192 24.59 3.53 -11.74
N SER A 193 23.87 3.05 -10.75
CA SER A 193 23.14 1.79 -10.80
C SER A 193 21.64 2.05 -10.79
N ILE A 194 20.90 1.25 -11.50
CA ILE A 194 19.43 1.32 -11.53
C ILE A 194 18.88 0.07 -10.86
N LEU A 195 18.06 0.28 -9.85
CA LEU A 195 17.23 -0.77 -9.26
C LEU A 195 15.87 -0.73 -9.94
N HIS A 196 15.52 -1.82 -10.60
CA HIS A 196 14.20 -2.04 -11.19
C HIS A 196 13.33 -2.74 -10.17
N PHE A 197 12.11 -2.26 -10.04
CA PHE A 197 11.09 -2.88 -9.20
C PHE A 197 9.78 -2.90 -9.97
N SER A 198 9.13 -4.05 -10.03
CA SER A 198 7.78 -4.18 -10.57
C SER A 198 6.93 -5.04 -9.65
N MET A 199 5.63 -4.74 -9.60
CA MET A 199 4.67 -5.53 -8.84
C MET A 199 3.26 -5.35 -9.39
N ASP A 200 2.43 -6.33 -9.13
CA ASP A 200 0.98 -6.24 -9.28
C ASP A 200 0.32 -6.08 -7.90
N PHE A 201 -0.78 -5.31 -7.86
CA PHE A 201 -1.60 -5.10 -6.67
C PHE A 201 -2.80 -6.03 -6.67
#